data_f38b577daea9b1974e1cabcb88eb7a01
#
_entry.id   f38b577daea9b1974e1cabcb88eb7a01
#
_cell.length_a   1.000
_cell.length_b   1.000
_cell.length_c   1.000
_cell.angle_alpha   90.00
_cell.angle_beta   90.00
_cell.angle_gamma   90.00
#
_symmetry.space_group_name_H-M   'P 1'
#
loop_
_entity.id
_entity.type
_entity.pdbx_description
1 polymer ?
#
loop_
_entity_poly.entity_id
_entity_poly.type
_entity_poly.pdbx_seq_one_letter_code
_entity_poly.pdbx_strand_id
1 'polypeptide(L)'
;METPKNLSSLFKDSHFSKYPIVEIPQSFTDERGVISNIADGNLGDVAFITCTSGAVRANHIHKNDWHLTYLINGRMIYQWEDTTSGVKKGKIEVVAGQLFYTPSNTAHKMTFLTESSFIAVSGLHRDQASYESDTLRLDNDFFNDVRS
;
A
#
# COMPACT_ATOMS: atom_id res chain seq x y z
N MET A 1 -1.84 -10.77 10.52
CA MET A 1 -2.87 -9.90 9.90
C MET A 1 -3.74 -10.74 8.98
N GLU A 2 -5.02 -10.44 8.94
CA GLU A 2 -5.96 -11.18 8.09
C GLU A 2 -5.87 -10.74 6.65
N THR A 3 -6.05 -11.70 5.74
CA THR A 3 -6.15 -11.42 4.32
C THR A 3 -7.38 -10.55 4.04
N PRO A 4 -7.27 -9.49 3.22
CA PRO A 4 -8.44 -8.72 2.80
C PRO A 4 -9.50 -9.62 2.15
N LYS A 5 -10.77 -9.41 2.53
CA LYS A 5 -11.87 -10.30 2.13
C LYS A 5 -12.07 -10.42 0.62
N ASN A 6 -11.66 -9.41 -0.14
CA ASN A 6 -11.84 -9.39 -1.58
C ASN A 6 -10.73 -10.09 -2.35
N LEU A 7 -9.67 -10.52 -1.68
CA LEU A 7 -8.57 -11.23 -2.33
C LEU A 7 -8.89 -12.71 -2.44
N SER A 8 -8.36 -13.34 -3.50
CA SER A 8 -8.57 -14.75 -3.79
C SER A 8 -7.81 -15.66 -2.82
N SER A 9 -8.02 -16.96 -2.96
CA SER A 9 -7.31 -17.98 -2.18
C SER A 9 -5.80 -18.03 -2.41
N LEU A 10 -5.27 -17.31 -3.40
CA LEU A 10 -3.83 -17.19 -3.61
C LEU A 10 -3.17 -16.41 -2.47
N PHE A 11 -3.90 -15.49 -1.85
CA PHE A 11 -3.42 -14.74 -0.70
C PHE A 11 -3.93 -15.40 0.58
N LYS A 12 -3.00 -15.73 1.46
CA LYS A 12 -3.28 -16.32 2.78
C LYS A 12 -2.78 -15.38 3.87
N ASP A 13 -3.28 -15.53 5.07
CA ASP A 13 -2.88 -14.68 6.20
C ASP A 13 -1.36 -14.67 6.43
N SER A 14 -0.69 -15.80 6.15
CA SER A 14 0.77 -15.89 6.27
C SER A 14 1.52 -14.92 5.35
N HIS A 15 0.94 -14.53 4.20
CA HIS A 15 1.56 -13.54 3.31
C HIS A 15 1.60 -12.14 3.93
N PHE A 16 0.80 -11.89 4.96
CA PHE A 16 0.71 -10.60 5.66
C PHE A 16 1.45 -10.62 7.00
N SER A 17 2.22 -11.66 7.31
CA SER A 17 2.90 -11.82 8.60
C SER A 17 3.98 -10.78 8.87
N LYS A 18 4.54 -10.17 7.82
CA LYS A 18 5.58 -9.13 7.91
C LYS A 18 5.02 -7.73 7.65
N TYR A 19 3.78 -7.52 8.02
CA TYR A 19 3.10 -6.23 7.84
C TYR A 19 4.01 -5.05 8.15
N PRO A 20 4.05 -3.99 7.33
CA PRO A 20 3.19 -3.76 6.17
C PRO A 20 3.66 -4.44 4.88
N ILE A 21 4.84 -5.04 4.86
CA ILE A 21 5.34 -5.76 3.68
C ILE A 21 4.55 -7.05 3.51
N VAL A 22 4.14 -7.31 2.28
CA VAL A 22 3.39 -8.51 1.89
C VAL A 22 4.30 -9.44 1.13
N GLU A 23 4.33 -10.71 1.54
CA GLU A 23 5.00 -11.75 0.77
C GLU A 23 4.19 -12.05 -0.48
N ILE A 24 4.80 -11.88 -1.66
CA ILE A 24 4.09 -12.01 -2.93
C ILE A 24 3.93 -13.49 -3.29
N PRO A 25 2.70 -13.98 -3.48
CA PRO A 25 2.49 -15.37 -3.91
C PRO A 25 3.11 -15.62 -5.28
N GLN A 26 3.92 -16.68 -5.39
CA GLN A 26 4.47 -17.15 -6.66
C GLN A 26 3.57 -18.25 -7.19
N SER A 27 2.91 -18.01 -8.32
CA SER A 27 1.97 -18.96 -8.89
C SER A 27 2.60 -19.92 -9.88
N PHE A 28 3.72 -19.52 -10.53
CA PHE A 28 4.32 -20.34 -11.55
C PHE A 28 5.78 -19.95 -11.78
N THR A 29 6.65 -20.94 -11.97
CA THR A 29 8.06 -20.74 -12.29
C THR A 29 8.49 -21.75 -13.34
N ASP A 30 9.18 -21.29 -14.39
CA ASP A 30 9.83 -22.13 -15.36
C ASP A 30 11.13 -21.47 -15.85
N GLU A 31 11.77 -22.01 -16.89
CA GLU A 31 13.03 -21.49 -17.42
C GLU A 31 12.91 -20.05 -17.98
N ARG A 32 11.71 -19.55 -18.23
CA ARG A 32 11.49 -18.19 -18.70
C ARG A 32 11.42 -17.18 -17.56
N GLY A 33 11.16 -17.62 -16.31
CA GLY A 33 11.05 -16.74 -15.17
C GLY A 33 9.90 -17.11 -14.23
N VAL A 34 9.39 -16.11 -13.52
CA VAL A 34 8.40 -16.28 -12.45
C VAL A 34 7.18 -15.44 -12.71
N ILE A 35 6.00 -16.00 -12.47
CA ILE A 35 4.75 -15.24 -12.38
C ILE A 35 4.43 -15.08 -10.90
N SER A 36 4.39 -13.83 -10.44
CA SER A 36 4.06 -13.48 -9.06
C SER A 36 2.79 -12.65 -9.05
N ASN A 37 1.82 -13.06 -8.25
CA ASN A 37 0.55 -12.36 -8.16
C ASN A 37 0.64 -11.23 -7.13
N ILE A 38 0.56 -9.99 -7.58
CA ILE A 38 0.54 -8.83 -6.68
C ILE A 38 -0.86 -8.52 -6.16
N ALA A 39 -1.89 -8.99 -6.86
CA ALA A 39 -3.27 -8.94 -6.40
C ALA A 39 -4.08 -9.95 -7.20
N ASP A 40 -5.11 -10.52 -6.59
CA ASP A 40 -6.01 -11.46 -7.25
C ASP A 40 -7.32 -11.51 -6.46
N GLY A 41 -8.44 -11.41 -7.16
CA GLY A 41 -9.76 -11.45 -6.53
C GLY A 41 -10.66 -10.32 -7.01
N ASN A 42 -11.64 -9.97 -6.19
CA ASN A 42 -12.57 -8.89 -6.49
C ASN A 42 -11.95 -7.55 -6.12
N LEU A 43 -11.48 -6.84 -7.13
CA LEU A 43 -10.76 -5.58 -6.97
C LEU A 43 -11.62 -4.42 -7.49
N GLY A 44 -11.45 -3.25 -6.89
CA GLY A 44 -12.18 -2.06 -7.30
C GLY A 44 -11.44 -1.21 -8.34
N ASP A 45 -10.12 -1.11 -8.21
CA ASP A 45 -9.31 -0.26 -9.08
C ASP A 45 -7.86 -0.70 -9.11
N VAL A 46 -7.21 -0.45 -10.25
CA VAL A 46 -5.75 -0.61 -10.41
C VAL A 46 -5.22 0.64 -11.08
N ALA A 47 -4.29 1.33 -10.46
CA ALA A 47 -3.69 2.55 -10.98
C ALA A 47 -2.17 2.42 -11.10
N PHE A 48 -1.63 2.97 -12.18
CA PHE A 48 -0.19 3.17 -12.34
C PHE A 48 0.14 4.62 -12.00
N ILE A 49 1.05 4.83 -11.06
CA ILE A 49 1.34 6.15 -10.50
C ILE A 49 2.83 6.43 -10.60
N THR A 50 3.18 7.63 -11.03
CA THR A 50 4.57 8.11 -11.06
C THR A 50 4.73 9.25 -10.06
N CYS A 51 5.94 9.38 -9.52
CA CYS A 51 6.29 10.40 -8.54
C CYS A 51 7.66 10.99 -8.83
N THR A 52 7.78 12.29 -8.66
CA THR A 52 9.08 12.96 -8.67
C THR A 52 9.79 12.76 -7.34
N SER A 53 11.12 12.89 -7.34
CA SER A 53 11.92 12.85 -6.11
C SER A 53 11.44 13.93 -5.13
N GLY A 54 11.24 13.55 -3.88
CA GLY A 54 10.75 14.45 -2.83
C GLY A 54 9.23 14.56 -2.75
N ALA A 55 8.49 13.96 -3.67
CA ALA A 55 7.03 13.99 -3.65
C ALA A 55 6.49 13.31 -2.40
N VAL A 56 5.38 13.84 -1.90
CA VAL A 56 4.62 13.25 -0.80
C VAL A 56 3.24 12.91 -1.33
N ARG A 57 2.81 11.67 -1.08
CA ARG A 57 1.45 11.22 -1.39
C ARG A 57 0.80 10.65 -0.15
N ALA A 58 -0.50 10.46 -0.23
CA ALA A 58 -1.34 10.03 0.88
C ALA A 58 -1.40 11.11 1.97
N ASN A 59 -0.87 10.87 3.16
CA ASN A 59 -1.08 11.68 4.35
C ASN A 59 -2.58 11.78 4.66
N HIS A 60 -3.23 10.62 4.73
CA HIS A 60 -4.67 10.50 4.91
C HIS A 60 -5.05 9.13 5.48
N ILE A 61 -6.35 8.97 5.72
CA ILE A 61 -6.97 7.72 6.16
C ILE A 61 -8.08 7.39 5.16
N HIS A 62 -8.18 6.13 4.75
CA HIS A 62 -9.36 5.60 4.07
C HIS A 62 -10.24 4.89 5.09
N LYS A 63 -11.52 5.25 5.13
CA LYS A 63 -12.46 4.70 6.10
C LYS A 63 -12.82 3.24 5.80
N ASN A 64 -12.99 2.92 4.52
CA ASN A 64 -13.44 1.61 4.08
C ASN A 64 -12.48 0.94 3.10
N ASP A 65 -11.79 1.72 2.28
CA ASP A 65 -10.90 1.19 1.25
C ASP A 65 -9.60 0.64 1.86
N TRP A 66 -9.03 -0.35 1.19
CA TRP A 66 -7.70 -0.87 1.48
C TRP A 66 -6.88 -0.84 0.19
N HIS A 67 -5.56 -0.77 0.32
CA HIS A 67 -4.65 -0.71 -0.82
C HIS A 67 -3.55 -1.75 -0.71
N LEU A 68 -3.18 -2.33 -1.86
CA LEU A 68 -1.92 -3.02 -2.07
C LEU A 68 -1.09 -2.15 -3.00
N THR A 69 0.15 -1.87 -2.63
CA THR A 69 1.04 -1.01 -3.39
C THR A 69 2.31 -1.77 -3.75
N TYR A 70 2.59 -1.89 -5.05
CA TYR A 70 3.78 -2.54 -5.58
C TYR A 70 4.72 -1.49 -6.17
N LEU A 71 5.90 -1.33 -5.57
CA LEU A 71 6.90 -0.36 -6.04
C LEU A 71 7.68 -0.97 -7.20
N ILE A 72 7.54 -0.38 -8.39
CA ILE A 72 8.19 -0.87 -9.62
C ILE A 72 9.63 -0.39 -9.66
N ASN A 73 9.87 0.89 -9.40
CA ASN A 73 11.20 1.46 -9.29
C ASN A 73 11.23 2.58 -8.26
N GLY A 74 12.44 2.94 -7.83
CA GLY A 74 12.65 3.98 -6.85
C GLY A 74 12.71 3.47 -5.43
N ARG A 75 12.66 4.40 -4.50
CA ARG A 75 12.64 4.15 -3.05
C ARG A 75 11.74 5.16 -2.37
N MET A 76 11.04 4.73 -1.33
CA MET A 76 10.15 5.59 -0.58
C MET A 76 10.17 5.25 0.91
N ILE A 77 9.79 6.22 1.73
CA ILE A 77 9.51 6.00 3.14
C ILE A 77 7.99 5.89 3.29
N TYR A 78 7.55 4.78 3.88
CA TYR A 78 6.15 4.56 4.24
C TYR A 78 6.00 4.68 5.74
N GLN A 79 5.10 5.57 6.17
CA GLN A 79 4.75 5.78 7.57
C GLN A 79 3.29 5.41 7.76
N TRP A 80 2.97 4.72 8.86
CA TRP A 80 1.60 4.32 9.15
C TRP A 80 1.30 4.36 10.64
N GLU A 81 0.01 4.52 10.94
CA GLU A 81 -0.52 4.42 12.30
C GLU A 81 -1.93 3.87 12.24
N ASP A 82 -2.18 2.77 12.95
CA ASP A 82 -3.52 2.19 13.06
C ASP A 82 -4.37 3.09 13.95
N THR A 83 -5.45 3.64 13.38
CA THR A 83 -6.30 4.59 14.10
C THR A 83 -7.37 3.90 14.95
N THR A 84 -7.59 2.61 14.78
CA THR A 84 -8.60 1.88 15.56
C THR A 84 -8.08 1.40 16.90
N SER A 85 -6.84 0.94 16.95
CA SER A 85 -6.22 0.44 18.18
C SER A 85 -5.24 1.44 18.81
N GLY A 86 -4.74 2.40 18.03
CA GLY A 86 -3.79 3.39 18.49
C GLY A 86 -2.42 2.85 18.89
N VAL A 87 -2.17 1.56 18.68
CA VAL A 87 -0.98 0.88 19.22
C VAL A 87 0.06 0.58 18.13
N LYS A 88 -0.38 0.27 16.92
CA LYS A 88 0.53 -0.12 15.85
C LYS A 88 0.85 1.07 14.97
N LYS A 89 2.11 1.43 14.95
CA LYS A 89 2.64 2.46 14.05
C LYS A 89 4.06 2.12 13.67
N GLY A 90 4.51 2.66 12.57
CA GLY A 90 5.88 2.45 12.15
C GLY A 90 6.28 3.28 10.95
N LYS A 91 7.53 3.12 10.60
CA LYS A 91 8.17 3.78 9.46
C LYS A 91 9.17 2.80 8.86
N ILE A 92 9.05 2.56 7.55
CA ILE A 92 9.99 1.68 6.84
C ILE A 92 10.39 2.32 5.51
N GLU A 93 11.55 1.92 5.01
CA GLU A 93 11.91 2.18 3.61
C GLU A 93 11.38 1.03 2.76
N VAL A 94 10.66 1.38 1.69
CA VAL A 94 10.19 0.42 0.69
C VAL A 94 11.06 0.59 -0.55
N VAL A 95 11.51 -0.53 -1.10
CA VAL A 95 12.38 -0.55 -2.29
C VAL A 95 11.66 -1.26 -3.45
N ALA A 96 12.18 -1.06 -4.65
CA ALA A 96 11.62 -1.66 -5.87
C ALA A 96 11.48 -3.18 -5.71
N GLY A 97 10.35 -3.71 -6.17
CA GLY A 97 10.02 -5.13 -6.07
C GLY A 97 9.25 -5.52 -4.81
N GLN A 98 9.05 -4.60 -3.89
CA GLN A 98 8.27 -4.88 -2.68
C GLN A 98 6.81 -4.48 -2.83
N LEU A 99 5.95 -5.28 -2.22
CA LEU A 99 4.51 -5.06 -2.10
C LEU A 99 4.21 -4.74 -0.64
N PHE A 100 3.38 -3.73 -0.38
CA PHE A 100 2.93 -3.44 0.97
C PHE A 100 1.43 -3.21 1.04
N TYR A 101 0.87 -3.42 2.21
CA TYR A 101 -0.56 -3.38 2.45
C TYR A 101 -0.93 -2.22 3.37
N THR A 102 -1.95 -1.47 2.97
CA THR A 102 -2.54 -0.41 3.78
C THR A 102 -3.99 -0.78 4.07
N PRO A 103 -4.30 -1.24 5.30
CA PRO A 103 -5.69 -1.54 5.67
C PRO A 103 -6.55 -0.28 5.74
N SER A 104 -7.87 -0.46 5.74
CA SER A 104 -8.77 0.63 6.09
C SER A 104 -8.49 1.14 7.51
N ASN A 105 -8.82 2.39 7.77
CA ASN A 105 -8.63 3.07 9.06
C ASN A 105 -7.16 3.14 9.51
N THR A 106 -6.24 3.12 8.56
CA THR A 106 -4.82 3.30 8.81
C THR A 106 -4.37 4.65 8.26
N ALA A 107 -3.91 5.52 9.16
CA ALA A 107 -3.24 6.76 8.75
C ALA A 107 -1.93 6.39 8.05
N HIS A 108 -1.67 6.95 6.88
CA HIS A 108 -0.46 6.61 6.14
C HIS A 108 0.03 7.76 5.28
N LYS A 109 1.33 7.75 5.04
CA LYS A 109 2.04 8.77 4.25
C LYS A 109 3.18 8.12 3.50
N MET A 110 3.34 8.50 2.25
CA MET A 110 4.43 8.04 1.39
C MET A 110 5.30 9.24 1.01
N THR A 111 6.59 9.16 1.31
CA THR A 111 7.58 10.17 0.91
C THR A 111 8.58 9.52 -0.04
N PHE A 112 8.66 10.01 -1.26
CA PHE A 112 9.47 9.40 -2.31
C PHE A 112 10.89 9.99 -2.28
N LEU A 113 11.88 9.14 -2.04
CA LEU A 113 13.28 9.55 -1.93
C LEU A 113 13.93 9.77 -3.29
N THR A 114 13.43 9.09 -4.31
CA THR A 114 13.87 9.16 -5.70
C THR A 114 12.67 9.25 -6.62
N GLU A 115 12.89 9.54 -7.89
CA GLU A 115 11.85 9.32 -8.90
C GLU A 115 11.39 7.89 -8.80
N SER A 116 10.08 7.67 -8.81
CA SER A 116 9.49 6.37 -8.52
C SER A 116 8.25 6.13 -9.35
N SER A 117 7.94 4.85 -9.53
CA SER A 117 6.66 4.44 -10.10
C SER A 117 6.14 3.23 -9.34
N PHE A 118 4.82 3.14 -9.20
CA PHE A 118 4.20 2.04 -8.48
C PHE A 118 2.80 1.74 -9.03
N ILE A 119 2.34 0.54 -8.73
CA ILE A 119 0.97 0.11 -8.99
C ILE A 119 0.23 0.13 -7.66
N ALA A 120 -0.92 0.80 -7.63
CA ALA A 120 -1.82 0.80 -6.49
C ALA A 120 -3.07 0.00 -6.84
N VAL A 121 -3.36 -1.01 -6.04
CA VAL A 121 -4.57 -1.82 -6.16
C VAL A 121 -5.49 -1.44 -5.00
N SER A 122 -6.73 -1.08 -5.32
CA SER A 122 -7.72 -0.65 -4.34
C SER A 122 -8.86 -1.66 -4.26
N GLY A 123 -9.45 -1.80 -3.08
CA GLY A 123 -10.62 -2.66 -2.88
C GLY A 123 -11.92 -2.04 -3.38
N LEU A 124 -11.97 -0.70 -3.46
CA LEU A 124 -13.14 0.05 -3.91
C LEU A 124 -12.86 0.79 -5.21
N HIS A 125 -13.94 1.17 -5.91
CA HIS A 125 -13.84 2.02 -7.09
C HIS A 125 -13.22 3.37 -6.74
N ARG A 126 -12.43 3.91 -7.67
CA ARG A 126 -11.68 5.14 -7.46
C ARG A 126 -12.26 6.31 -8.27
N ASP A 127 -13.58 6.39 -8.40
CA ASP A 127 -14.18 7.62 -8.92
C ASP A 127 -14.00 8.75 -7.89
N GLN A 128 -13.97 9.99 -8.38
CA GLN A 128 -13.63 11.16 -7.55
C GLN A 128 -14.55 11.31 -6.33
N ALA A 129 -15.85 11.13 -6.51
CA ALA A 129 -16.82 11.32 -5.44
C ALA A 129 -16.65 10.24 -4.35
N SER A 130 -16.54 8.97 -4.74
CA SER A 130 -16.35 7.88 -3.79
C SER A 130 -15.02 7.99 -3.07
N TYR A 131 -13.95 8.35 -3.79
CA TYR A 131 -12.63 8.53 -3.20
C TYR A 131 -12.63 9.63 -2.13
N GLU A 132 -13.18 10.81 -2.44
CA GLU A 132 -13.22 11.93 -1.50
C GLU A 132 -14.09 11.63 -0.28
N SER A 133 -15.24 10.96 -0.47
CA SER A 133 -16.11 10.61 0.67
C SER A 133 -15.49 9.58 1.61
N ASP A 134 -14.61 8.75 1.11
CA ASP A 134 -13.91 7.71 1.90
C ASP A 134 -12.60 8.21 2.53
N THR A 135 -12.11 9.37 2.09
CA THR A 135 -10.78 9.87 2.45
C THR A 135 -10.88 10.96 3.53
N LEU A 136 -10.13 10.79 4.61
CA LEU A 136 -9.93 11.80 5.64
C LEU A 136 -8.48 12.28 5.58
N ARG A 137 -8.28 13.54 5.18
CA ARG A 137 -6.94 14.12 5.08
C ARG A 137 -6.42 14.49 6.45
N LEU A 138 -5.12 14.27 6.66
CA LEU A 138 -4.44 14.55 7.91
C LEU A 138 -3.71 15.90 7.84
N ASP A 139 -3.43 16.48 9.01
CA ASP A 139 -2.59 17.66 9.10
C ASP A 139 -1.17 17.35 8.63
N ASN A 140 -0.47 18.35 8.09
CA ASN A 140 0.86 18.15 7.54
C ASN A 140 1.88 17.66 8.57
N ASP A 141 1.65 17.89 9.84
CA ASP A 141 2.52 17.50 10.94
C ASP A 141 2.05 16.23 11.68
N PHE A 142 1.03 15.53 11.17
CA PHE A 142 0.52 14.31 11.80
C PHE A 142 1.64 13.27 11.96
N PHE A 143 2.41 13.03 10.90
CA PHE A 143 3.60 12.19 10.96
C PHE A 143 4.82 13.07 11.18
N ASN A 144 5.75 12.61 12.01
CA ASN A 144 7.02 13.28 12.20
C ASN A 144 7.84 13.31 10.91
N ASP A 145 8.83 14.22 10.87
CA ASP A 145 9.78 14.27 9.76
C ASP A 145 10.36 12.87 9.49
N VAL A 146 10.47 12.50 8.20
CA VAL A 146 11.02 11.20 7.79
C VAL A 146 12.46 10.99 8.26
N ARG A 147 13.18 12.07 8.57
CA ARG A 147 14.56 12.03 9.04
C ARG A 147 14.69 11.84 10.55
N SER A 148 13.60 11.93 11.27
CA SER A 148 13.59 11.82 12.74
C SER A 148 13.41 10.40 13.24
#